data_b98ebc0fff837f2bca0f48a15e2974eb
#
_entry.id   b98ebc0fff837f2bca0f48a15e2974eb
#
_cell.length_a   1.000
_cell.length_b   1.000
_cell.length_c   1.000
_cell.angle_alpha   90.00
_cell.angle_beta   90.00
_cell.angle_gamma   90.00
#
_symmetry.space_group_name_H-M   'P 1'
#
loop_
_entity.id
_entity.type
_entity.pdbx_description
1 polymer ?
#
loop_
_entity_poly.entity_id
_entity_poly.type
_entity_poly.pdbx_seq_one_letter_code
_entity_poly.pdbx_strand_id
1 'polypeptide(L)'
;MALTACLMAFPQLLGGQSSAVAEAYEEKVFGTGGVLSVEISVKESDWETMLANATAEEYFACDVTVDGYTVSTAGIRCKGNSSLSSVFSSDSERYSFKVEFDHYDSSRSLYGLDKLALNDCYADATYMKEYLSYEMFRSLGIATPLCAFANITVNGEPWGLYLAVECIEESFALRNYGVTNVNLYKPEGDDMGRGGNFGGGMGGFDVSGAAERFGGNAELPEEM
;
A
#
# COMPACT_ATOMS: atom_id res chain seq x y z
N MET A 1 -18.37 -46.49 -1.55
CA MET A 1 -18.20 -45.68 -0.33
C MET A 1 -16.74 -45.28 -0.03
N ALA A 2 -15.83 -45.28 -0.99
CA ALA A 2 -14.43 -44.91 -0.76
C ALA A 2 -14.03 -43.55 -1.39
N LEU A 3 -14.90 -42.94 -2.18
CA LEU A 3 -14.58 -41.67 -2.88
C LEU A 3 -14.97 -40.42 -2.09
N THR A 4 -15.84 -40.55 -1.07
CA THR A 4 -16.32 -39.39 -0.27
C THR A 4 -15.40 -39.06 0.90
N ALA A 5 -14.53 -39.99 1.32
CA ALA A 5 -13.58 -39.76 2.40
C ALA A 5 -12.33 -38.98 1.96
N CYS A 6 -12.02 -38.98 0.66
CA CYS A 6 -10.83 -38.29 0.15
C CYS A 6 -11.02 -36.74 -0.06
N LEU A 7 -12.28 -36.28 -0.18
CA LEU A 7 -12.57 -34.86 -0.36
C LEU A 7 -12.64 -34.07 0.97
N MET A 8 -12.73 -34.74 2.11
CA MET A 8 -12.75 -34.05 3.42
C MET A 8 -11.36 -33.81 4.03
N ALA A 9 -10.30 -34.40 3.45
CA ALA A 9 -8.92 -34.21 3.94
C ALA A 9 -8.18 -33.09 3.19
N PHE A 10 -8.77 -32.54 2.14
CA PHE A 10 -8.13 -31.50 1.30
C PHE A 10 -8.16 -30.06 1.81
N PRO A 11 -9.04 -29.64 2.74
CA PRO A 11 -9.00 -28.26 3.24
C PRO A 11 -7.73 -27.93 4.05
N GLN A 12 -7.07 -28.94 4.62
CA GLN A 12 -5.86 -28.74 5.42
C GLN A 12 -4.57 -28.65 4.58
N LEU A 13 -4.61 -28.98 3.30
CA LEU A 13 -3.44 -28.90 2.42
C LEU A 13 -3.35 -27.57 1.67
N LEU A 14 -4.40 -26.74 1.70
CA LEU A 14 -4.44 -25.39 1.12
C LEU A 14 -4.40 -24.27 2.18
N GLY A 15 -4.42 -24.63 3.45
CA GLY A 15 -4.14 -23.73 4.55
C GLY A 15 -2.63 -23.62 4.71
N GLY A 16 -2.01 -22.71 3.94
CA GLY A 16 -0.64 -22.27 4.21
C GLY A 16 -0.54 -21.90 5.69
N GLN A 17 0.37 -22.50 6.43
CA GLN A 17 0.71 -22.06 7.78
C GLN A 17 1.30 -20.67 7.60
N SER A 18 0.49 -19.62 7.83
CA SER A 18 0.99 -18.29 8.07
C SER A 18 2.05 -18.37 9.16
N SER A 19 3.25 -17.90 8.90
CA SER A 19 4.28 -17.91 9.94
C SER A 19 3.85 -16.94 11.04
N ALA A 20 4.05 -17.31 12.30
CA ALA A 20 3.71 -16.47 13.45
C ALA A 20 4.33 -15.05 13.39
N VAL A 21 5.35 -14.86 12.56
CA VAL A 21 6.02 -13.57 12.31
C VAL A 21 5.20 -12.70 11.35
N ALA A 22 4.56 -13.27 10.33
CA ALA A 22 3.72 -12.53 9.40
C ALA A 22 2.43 -12.01 10.07
N GLU A 23 1.91 -12.74 11.04
CA GLU A 23 0.69 -12.36 11.76
C GLU A 23 0.92 -11.21 12.76
N ALA A 24 2.15 -11.02 13.26
CA ALA A 24 2.40 -10.06 14.32
C ALA A 24 2.12 -8.62 13.90
N TYR A 25 2.50 -8.20 12.69
CA TYR A 25 2.22 -6.84 12.22
C TYR A 25 0.76 -6.63 11.78
N GLU A 26 0.06 -7.70 11.37
CA GLU A 26 -1.37 -7.61 11.09
C GLU A 26 -2.13 -7.11 12.30
N GLU A 27 -1.88 -7.72 13.46
CA GLU A 27 -2.57 -7.37 14.69
C GLU A 27 -2.01 -6.08 15.32
N LYS A 28 -0.67 -5.96 15.40
CA LYS A 28 -0.01 -4.90 16.16
C LYS A 28 0.06 -3.55 15.45
N VAL A 29 0.06 -3.55 14.12
CA VAL A 29 0.11 -2.32 13.31
C VAL A 29 -1.26 -2.03 12.71
N PHE A 30 -1.85 -2.97 11.99
CA PHE A 30 -3.07 -2.71 11.25
C PHE A 30 -4.36 -3.15 11.96
N GLY A 31 -4.25 -4.01 12.99
CA GLY A 31 -5.41 -4.54 13.74
C GLY A 31 -5.90 -3.64 14.89
N THR A 32 -5.23 -2.52 15.16
CA THR A 32 -5.54 -1.66 16.31
C THR A 32 -6.87 -0.92 16.19
N GLY A 33 -7.41 -0.78 14.96
CA GLY A 33 -8.68 -0.10 14.68
C GLY A 33 -8.65 1.42 14.91
N GLY A 34 -7.48 1.97 15.21
CA GLY A 34 -7.25 3.40 15.47
C GLY A 34 -6.45 4.09 14.37
N VAL A 35 -6.11 5.35 14.63
CA VAL A 35 -5.13 6.11 13.86
C VAL A 35 -3.76 5.87 14.48
N LEU A 36 -2.82 5.35 13.69
CA LEU A 36 -1.45 5.09 14.15
C LEU A 36 -0.74 6.39 14.51
N SER A 37 0.12 6.34 15.51
CA SER A 37 1.13 7.37 15.75
C SER A 37 2.43 6.95 15.09
N VAL A 38 2.92 7.72 14.12
CA VAL A 38 4.18 7.45 13.42
C VAL A 38 5.13 8.62 13.66
N GLU A 39 6.21 8.36 14.39
CA GLU A 39 7.24 9.34 14.67
C GLU A 39 8.49 9.02 13.85
N ILE A 40 8.96 9.97 13.06
CA ILE A 40 10.16 9.85 12.23
C ILE A 40 11.23 10.77 12.81
N SER A 41 12.33 10.18 13.27
CA SER A 41 13.50 10.91 13.73
C SER A 41 14.61 10.78 12.69
N VAL A 42 14.94 11.88 12.04
CA VAL A 42 15.89 11.96 10.94
C VAL A 42 16.78 13.16 11.13
N LYS A 43 18.02 13.09 10.64
CA LYS A 43 18.90 14.26 10.69
C LYS A 43 18.33 15.37 9.82
N GLU A 44 18.24 16.60 10.36
CA GLU A 44 17.58 17.74 9.71
C GLU A 44 18.10 18.00 8.30
N SER A 45 19.43 18.02 8.13
CA SER A 45 20.03 18.22 6.80
C SER A 45 19.69 17.12 5.79
N ASP A 46 19.44 15.90 6.26
CA ASP A 46 19.10 14.78 5.41
C ASP A 46 17.62 14.84 5.02
N TRP A 47 16.76 15.28 5.95
CA TRP A 47 15.36 15.57 5.68
C TRP A 47 15.18 16.68 4.64
N GLU A 48 15.84 17.83 4.84
CA GLU A 48 15.84 18.94 3.87
C GLU A 48 16.36 18.49 2.50
N THR A 49 17.44 17.69 2.47
CA THR A 49 18.01 17.18 1.22
C THR A 49 17.05 16.24 0.51
N MET A 50 16.38 15.36 1.25
CA MET A 50 15.40 14.42 0.71
C MET A 50 14.21 15.15 0.08
N LEU A 51 13.67 16.18 0.74
CA LEU A 51 12.55 16.95 0.21
C LEU A 51 12.96 17.78 -1.01
N ALA A 52 14.12 18.43 -0.96
CA ALA A 52 14.64 19.23 -2.09
C ALA A 52 14.95 18.39 -3.33
N ASN A 53 15.28 17.10 -3.17
CA ASN A 53 15.60 16.17 -4.24
C ASN A 53 14.61 14.99 -4.31
N ALA A 54 13.35 15.23 -3.99
CA ALA A 54 12.33 14.18 -3.83
C ALA A 54 12.24 13.20 -5.01
N THR A 55 12.45 13.69 -6.24
CA THR A 55 12.40 12.88 -7.47
C THR A 55 13.60 11.95 -7.66
N ALA A 56 14.67 12.12 -6.90
CA ALA A 56 15.82 11.21 -6.91
C ALA A 56 15.50 9.89 -6.19
N GLU A 57 14.47 9.88 -5.34
CA GLU A 57 14.04 8.74 -4.55
C GLU A 57 15.18 8.07 -3.75
N GLU A 58 16.16 8.87 -3.29
CA GLU A 58 17.27 8.39 -2.46
C GLU A 58 16.83 8.09 -1.04
N TYR A 59 17.39 7.04 -0.44
CA TYR A 59 17.14 6.66 0.94
C TYR A 59 18.06 7.40 1.91
N PHE A 60 17.45 7.86 3.01
CA PHE A 60 18.12 8.47 4.14
C PHE A 60 17.87 7.65 5.40
N ALA A 61 18.87 7.58 6.29
CA ALA A 61 18.73 6.84 7.53
C ALA A 61 17.87 7.62 8.54
N CYS A 62 16.94 6.91 9.17
CA CYS A 62 16.06 7.47 10.22
C CYS A 62 15.72 6.41 11.27
N ASP A 63 15.23 6.84 12.41
CA ASP A 63 14.53 6.00 13.37
C ASP A 63 13.03 6.21 13.18
N VAL A 64 12.26 5.12 13.14
CA VAL A 64 10.81 5.19 12.99
C VAL A 64 10.15 4.49 14.16
N THR A 65 9.29 5.23 14.86
CA THR A 65 8.49 4.71 15.98
C THR A 65 7.03 4.64 15.55
N VAL A 66 6.43 3.46 15.63
CA VAL A 66 5.00 3.23 15.36
C VAL A 66 4.34 2.74 16.64
N ASP A 67 3.37 3.51 17.14
CA ASP A 67 2.65 3.23 18.39
C ASP A 67 3.58 2.84 19.55
N GLY A 68 4.71 3.55 19.68
CA GLY A 68 5.69 3.36 20.74
C GLY A 68 6.73 2.25 20.50
N TYR A 69 6.66 1.53 19.37
CA TYR A 69 7.71 0.57 18.99
C TYR A 69 8.66 1.19 17.98
N THR A 70 9.94 1.27 18.34
CA THR A 70 10.97 1.93 17.52
C THR A 70 11.79 0.91 16.72
N VAL A 71 11.91 1.14 15.42
CA VAL A 71 12.90 0.51 14.56
C VAL A 71 13.94 1.55 14.20
N SER A 72 15.16 1.35 14.71
CA SER A 72 16.27 2.28 14.47
C SER A 72 16.99 1.97 13.16
N THR A 73 17.52 3.01 12.53
CA THR A 73 18.31 2.90 11.29
C THR A 73 17.51 2.28 10.13
N ALA A 74 16.24 2.63 10.03
CA ALA A 74 15.44 2.37 8.85
C ALA A 74 15.84 3.31 7.70
N GLY A 75 15.50 2.94 6.47
CA GLY A 75 15.61 3.81 5.31
C GLY A 75 14.29 4.53 5.05
N ILE A 76 14.33 5.84 4.82
CA ILE A 76 13.18 6.62 4.37
C ILE A 76 13.50 7.35 3.07
N ARG A 77 12.53 7.42 2.17
CA ARG A 77 12.61 8.23 0.94
C ARG A 77 11.24 8.77 0.52
N CYS A 78 11.23 9.81 -0.28
CA CYS A 78 10.04 10.20 -1.02
C CYS A 78 9.64 9.09 -2.01
N LYS A 79 8.35 8.97 -2.28
CA LYS A 79 7.83 7.97 -3.23
C LYS A 79 6.65 8.52 -4.02
N GLY A 80 6.37 7.87 -5.10
CA GLY A 80 5.22 8.16 -5.96
C GLY A 80 5.63 8.19 -7.41
N ASN A 81 4.66 8.30 -8.30
CA ASN A 81 4.89 8.52 -9.72
C ASN A 81 4.33 9.90 -10.08
N SER A 82 3.10 9.99 -10.56
CA SER A 82 2.47 11.27 -10.91
C SER A 82 2.26 12.18 -9.69
N SER A 83 1.92 11.63 -8.52
CA SER A 83 1.80 12.40 -7.26
C SER A 83 3.13 13.04 -6.85
N LEU A 84 4.24 12.30 -6.91
CA LEU A 84 5.58 12.81 -6.60
C LEU A 84 5.93 14.02 -7.49
N SER A 85 5.77 13.86 -8.81
CA SER A 85 6.04 14.93 -9.77
C SER A 85 5.11 16.13 -9.57
N SER A 86 3.85 15.90 -9.21
CA SER A 86 2.87 16.97 -8.99
C SER A 86 3.18 17.77 -7.71
N VAL A 87 3.53 17.08 -6.61
CA VAL A 87 3.95 17.76 -5.37
C VAL A 87 5.24 18.52 -5.60
N PHE A 88 6.24 17.91 -6.25
CA PHE A 88 7.52 18.57 -6.57
C PHE A 88 7.36 19.83 -7.42
N SER A 89 6.34 19.88 -8.28
CA SER A 89 6.01 21.03 -9.13
C SER A 89 5.09 22.06 -8.45
N SER A 90 4.75 21.85 -7.20
CA SER A 90 3.88 22.72 -6.40
C SER A 90 4.65 23.38 -5.25
N ASP A 91 3.98 24.26 -4.50
CA ASP A 91 4.55 24.86 -3.29
C ASP A 91 4.38 23.95 -2.04
N SER A 92 4.01 22.68 -2.23
CA SER A 92 3.79 21.72 -1.16
C SER A 92 5.01 20.82 -0.95
N GLU A 93 5.36 20.59 0.30
CA GLU A 93 6.37 19.58 0.70
C GLU A 93 5.72 18.27 1.20
N ARG A 94 4.42 18.13 1.01
CA ARG A 94 3.64 17.01 1.48
C ARG A 94 3.76 15.81 0.53
N TYR A 95 4.93 15.19 0.54
CA TYR A 95 5.20 13.98 -0.24
C TYR A 95 4.66 12.72 0.42
N SER A 96 4.38 11.69 -0.36
CA SER A 96 4.29 10.32 0.14
C SER A 96 5.69 9.79 0.42
N PHE A 97 5.82 8.93 1.44
CA PHE A 97 7.10 8.33 1.83
C PHE A 97 7.06 6.81 1.71
N LYS A 98 8.21 6.20 1.50
CA LYS A 98 8.45 4.77 1.69
C LYS A 98 9.45 4.61 2.83
N VAL A 99 9.07 3.83 3.83
CA VAL A 99 9.95 3.38 4.91
C VAL A 99 10.34 1.94 4.62
N GLU A 100 11.62 1.62 4.67
CA GLU A 100 12.19 0.29 4.53
C GLU A 100 12.96 -0.03 5.80
N PHE A 101 12.38 -0.91 6.62
CA PHE A 101 12.90 -1.19 7.96
C PHE A 101 14.20 -2.00 7.92
N ASP A 102 14.37 -2.82 6.89
CA ASP A 102 15.52 -3.69 6.66
C ASP A 102 16.58 -3.11 5.72
N HIS A 103 16.43 -1.83 5.29
CA HIS A 103 17.28 -1.20 4.27
C HIS A 103 18.78 -1.25 4.59
N TYR A 104 19.15 -0.96 5.83
CA TYR A 104 20.54 -0.96 6.28
C TYR A 104 20.91 -2.21 7.10
N ASP A 105 19.94 -2.96 7.58
CA ASP A 105 20.11 -4.15 8.40
C ASP A 105 18.96 -5.12 8.16
N SER A 106 19.21 -6.16 7.39
CA SER A 106 18.21 -7.15 6.97
C SER A 106 17.57 -7.95 8.12
N SER A 107 18.06 -7.78 9.35
CA SER A 107 17.46 -8.42 10.53
C SER A 107 16.33 -7.58 11.14
N ARG A 108 16.13 -6.35 10.69
CA ARG A 108 15.15 -5.42 11.25
C ARG A 108 13.81 -5.52 10.56
N SER A 109 12.76 -5.34 11.32
CA SER A 109 11.38 -5.28 10.82
C SER A 109 10.48 -4.60 11.84
N LEU A 110 9.35 -4.10 11.39
CA LEU A 110 8.27 -3.64 12.27
C LEU A 110 7.32 -4.83 12.52
N TYR A 111 7.59 -5.62 13.55
CA TYR A 111 6.83 -6.84 13.87
C TYR A 111 6.72 -7.85 12.71
N GLY A 112 7.74 -7.94 11.88
CA GLY A 112 7.76 -8.78 10.68
C GLY A 112 7.42 -8.06 9.38
N LEU A 113 6.97 -6.81 9.44
CA LEU A 113 6.79 -5.96 8.26
C LEU A 113 8.16 -5.38 7.85
N ASP A 114 8.53 -5.60 6.60
CA ASP A 114 9.78 -5.10 6.01
C ASP A 114 9.65 -3.65 5.51
N LYS A 115 8.50 -3.27 4.92
CA LYS A 115 8.31 -1.97 4.28
C LYS A 115 6.91 -1.41 4.49
N LEU A 116 6.85 -0.10 4.71
CA LEU A 116 5.63 0.65 4.92
C LEU A 116 5.58 1.85 3.96
N ALA A 117 4.50 1.97 3.21
CA ALA A 117 4.19 3.17 2.45
C ALA A 117 3.34 4.13 3.30
N LEU A 118 3.73 5.40 3.33
CA LEU A 118 2.97 6.47 3.96
C LEU A 118 2.45 7.38 2.83
N ASN A 119 1.20 7.18 2.45
CA ASN A 119 0.60 7.88 1.32
C ASN A 119 -0.08 9.17 1.79
N ASP A 120 0.28 10.28 1.15
CA ASP A 120 -0.21 11.64 1.45
C ASP A 120 -1.65 11.90 1.02
N CYS A 121 -2.28 10.91 0.36
CA CYS A 121 -3.61 11.02 -0.22
C CYS A 121 -3.73 12.20 -1.21
N TYR A 122 -2.71 12.40 -2.05
CA TYR A 122 -2.67 13.45 -3.06
C TYR A 122 -3.95 13.48 -3.91
N ALA A 123 -4.48 14.67 -4.15
CA ALA A 123 -5.71 14.90 -4.90
C ALA A 123 -6.96 14.17 -4.38
N ASP A 124 -6.96 13.77 -3.11
CA ASP A 124 -8.11 13.20 -2.40
C ASP A 124 -8.48 14.02 -1.17
N ALA A 125 -9.33 15.01 -1.34
CA ALA A 125 -9.79 15.86 -0.23
C ALA A 125 -10.58 15.09 0.85
N THR A 126 -11.00 13.85 0.57
CA THR A 126 -11.72 13.00 1.52
C THR A 126 -10.80 12.13 2.35
N TYR A 127 -9.56 11.88 1.89
CA TYR A 127 -8.63 10.89 2.43
C TYR A 127 -9.15 9.44 2.40
N MET A 128 -10.27 9.18 1.75
CA MET A 128 -11.01 7.91 1.85
C MET A 128 -10.88 7.03 0.61
N LYS A 129 -10.49 7.56 -0.55
CA LYS A 129 -10.55 6.81 -1.82
C LYS A 129 -9.71 5.54 -1.78
N GLU A 130 -8.45 5.66 -1.37
CA GLU A 130 -7.53 4.52 -1.33
C GLU A 130 -7.96 3.52 -0.24
N TYR A 131 -8.28 4.01 0.96
CA TYR A 131 -8.78 3.19 2.06
C TYR A 131 -10.03 2.39 1.65
N LEU A 132 -11.05 3.05 1.12
CA LEU A 132 -12.29 2.38 0.69
C LEU A 132 -12.06 1.40 -0.46
N SER A 133 -11.11 1.68 -1.35
CA SER A 133 -10.75 0.75 -2.42
C SER A 133 -10.16 -0.54 -1.86
N TYR A 134 -9.25 -0.46 -0.89
CA TYR A 134 -8.69 -1.64 -0.24
C TYR A 134 -9.77 -2.41 0.55
N GLU A 135 -10.66 -1.73 1.28
CA GLU A 135 -11.76 -2.38 1.98
C GLU A 135 -12.72 -3.11 1.03
N MET A 136 -13.01 -2.51 -0.13
CA MET A 136 -13.84 -3.14 -1.14
C MET A 136 -13.18 -4.39 -1.71
N PHE A 137 -11.91 -4.35 -2.09
CA PHE A 137 -11.20 -5.52 -2.60
C PHE A 137 -11.10 -6.63 -1.55
N ARG A 138 -10.83 -6.27 -0.30
CA ARG A 138 -10.81 -7.23 0.81
C ARG A 138 -12.17 -7.90 1.01
N SER A 139 -13.26 -7.15 0.91
CA SER A 139 -14.63 -7.69 1.02
C SER A 139 -14.98 -8.68 -0.10
N LEU A 140 -14.32 -8.56 -1.25
CA LEU A 140 -14.43 -9.48 -2.39
C LEU A 140 -13.50 -10.70 -2.27
N GLY A 141 -12.74 -10.83 -1.19
CA GLY A 141 -11.80 -11.93 -0.98
C GLY A 141 -10.52 -11.83 -1.82
N ILE A 142 -10.21 -10.65 -2.35
CA ILE A 142 -8.98 -10.41 -3.11
C ILE A 142 -7.85 -10.11 -2.12
N ALA A 143 -6.68 -10.75 -2.32
CA ALA A 143 -5.48 -10.44 -1.56
C ALA A 143 -5.14 -8.94 -1.70
N THR A 144 -5.18 -8.23 -0.58
CA THR A 144 -5.16 -6.77 -0.54
C THR A 144 -4.19 -6.30 0.53
N PRO A 145 -3.40 -5.25 0.28
CA PRO A 145 -2.59 -4.61 1.31
C PRO A 145 -3.40 -4.24 2.55
N LEU A 146 -2.80 -4.40 3.71
CA LEU A 146 -3.32 -3.84 4.94
C LEU A 146 -3.08 -2.33 4.94
N CYS A 147 -3.99 -1.59 5.53
CA CYS A 147 -3.85 -0.14 5.64
C CYS A 147 -4.52 0.40 6.91
N ALA A 148 -3.98 1.49 7.40
CA ALA A 148 -4.53 2.26 8.53
C ALA A 148 -4.19 3.74 8.35
N PHE A 149 -5.04 4.63 8.89
CA PHE A 149 -4.66 6.04 8.97
C PHE A 149 -3.53 6.24 9.96
N ALA A 150 -2.65 7.18 9.70
CA ALA A 150 -1.50 7.48 10.52
C ALA A 150 -1.29 8.99 10.68
N ASN A 151 -1.13 9.45 11.91
CA ASN A 151 -0.62 10.78 12.20
C ASN A 151 0.91 10.72 12.23
N ILE A 152 1.55 11.51 11.36
CA ILE A 152 3.00 11.55 11.25
C ILE A 152 3.52 12.77 12.00
N THR A 153 4.60 12.57 12.77
CA THR A 153 5.47 13.61 13.29
C THR A 153 6.88 13.41 12.75
N VAL A 154 7.58 14.48 12.46
CA VAL A 154 8.97 14.46 12.02
C VAL A 154 9.79 15.32 12.98
N ASN A 155 10.80 14.74 13.59
CA ASN A 155 11.65 15.40 14.60
C ASN A 155 10.84 16.08 15.72
N GLY A 156 9.70 15.49 16.09
CA GLY A 156 8.78 16.01 17.10
C GLY A 156 7.74 17.03 16.59
N GLU A 157 7.85 17.49 15.35
CA GLU A 157 6.90 18.44 14.78
C GLU A 157 5.78 17.73 14.00
N PRO A 158 4.51 18.13 14.13
CA PRO A 158 3.40 17.55 13.40
C PRO A 158 3.57 17.69 11.88
N TRP A 159 3.53 16.58 11.16
CA TRP A 159 3.64 16.57 9.70
C TRP A 159 2.29 16.38 9.00
N GLY A 160 1.41 15.56 9.57
CA GLY A 160 0.02 15.44 9.12
C GLY A 160 -0.55 14.02 9.09
N LEU A 161 -1.78 13.93 8.56
CA LEU A 161 -2.50 12.68 8.42
C LEU A 161 -2.16 12.01 7.08
N TYR A 162 -1.83 10.73 7.12
CA TYR A 162 -1.45 9.88 5.98
C TYR A 162 -2.22 8.57 6.01
N LEU A 163 -2.21 7.84 4.91
CA LEU A 163 -2.59 6.44 4.89
C LEU A 163 -1.32 5.58 4.91
N ALA A 164 -1.12 4.85 6.00
CA ALA A 164 -0.08 3.83 6.12
C ALA A 164 -0.56 2.57 5.40
N VAL A 165 0.24 2.06 4.47
CA VAL A 165 -0.12 0.93 3.59
C VAL A 165 1.01 -0.08 3.57
N GLU A 166 0.68 -1.35 3.74
CA GLU A 166 1.59 -2.48 3.53
C GLU A 166 2.12 -2.47 2.09
N CYS A 167 3.43 -2.58 1.90
CA CYS A 167 3.98 -2.73 0.56
C CYS A 167 3.73 -4.14 0.02
N ILE A 168 3.38 -4.24 -1.28
CA ILE A 168 3.21 -5.54 -1.95
C ILE A 168 4.60 -6.08 -2.27
N GLU A 169 5.25 -6.66 -1.27
CA GLU A 169 6.58 -7.25 -1.32
C GLU A 169 6.62 -8.56 -0.50
N GLU A 170 7.72 -8.90 0.16
CA GLU A 170 7.91 -10.21 0.80
C GLU A 170 6.93 -10.48 1.95
N SER A 171 6.73 -9.51 2.86
CA SER A 171 5.79 -9.67 3.98
C SER A 171 4.35 -9.86 3.50
N PHE A 172 3.92 -9.10 2.49
CA PHE A 172 2.61 -9.27 1.86
C PHE A 172 2.45 -10.68 1.24
N ALA A 173 3.49 -11.15 0.52
CA ALA A 173 3.47 -12.46 -0.10
C ALA A 173 3.44 -13.59 0.94
N LEU A 174 4.21 -13.44 2.02
CA LEU A 174 4.23 -14.38 3.13
C LEU A 174 2.85 -14.45 3.80
N ARG A 175 2.23 -13.32 4.10
CA ARG A 175 0.91 -13.22 4.74
C ARG A 175 -0.20 -13.85 3.88
N ASN A 176 -0.24 -13.53 2.58
CA ASN A 176 -1.35 -13.95 1.73
C ASN A 176 -1.16 -15.34 1.11
N TYR A 177 0.09 -15.77 0.89
CA TYR A 177 0.39 -16.97 0.10
C TYR A 177 1.33 -17.97 0.83
N GLY A 178 1.87 -17.60 2.00
CA GLY A 178 2.77 -18.45 2.78
C GLY A 178 4.16 -18.61 2.16
N VAL A 179 4.56 -17.74 1.26
CA VAL A 179 5.85 -17.80 0.53
C VAL A 179 6.52 -16.43 0.49
N THR A 180 7.86 -16.41 0.60
CA THR A 180 8.66 -15.17 0.52
C THR A 180 9.32 -14.99 -0.84
N ASN A 181 9.65 -16.10 -1.52
CA ASN A 181 10.31 -16.04 -2.83
C ASN A 181 9.27 -16.05 -3.95
N VAL A 182 8.79 -14.88 -4.31
CA VAL A 182 7.79 -14.67 -5.36
C VAL A 182 8.33 -13.76 -6.45
N ASN A 183 7.91 -14.00 -7.69
CA ASN A 183 8.16 -13.07 -8.79
C ASN A 183 7.05 -12.02 -8.79
N LEU A 184 7.39 -10.80 -8.43
CA LEU A 184 6.48 -9.66 -8.51
C LEU A 184 6.61 -9.01 -9.90
N TYR A 185 5.57 -9.10 -10.70
CA TYR A 185 5.52 -8.45 -12.02
C TYR A 185 4.77 -7.12 -11.89
N LYS A 186 5.50 -6.02 -12.11
CA LYS A 186 4.91 -4.68 -12.23
C LYS A 186 4.86 -4.34 -13.72
N PRO A 187 3.67 -4.18 -14.34
CA PRO A 187 3.61 -3.71 -15.70
C PRO A 187 4.18 -2.29 -15.77
N GLU A 188 5.23 -2.10 -16.55
CA GLU A 188 5.76 -0.78 -16.86
C GLU A 188 4.89 -0.20 -17.98
N GLY A 189 3.96 0.66 -17.62
CA GLY A 189 3.15 1.41 -18.56
C GLY A 189 3.91 2.65 -19.03
N ASP A 190 4.70 2.54 -20.08
CA ASP A 190 5.36 3.69 -20.71
C ASP A 190 4.37 4.74 -21.23
N ASP A 191 3.09 4.41 -21.34
CA ASP A 191 2.06 5.26 -21.92
C ASP A 191 1.16 6.02 -20.92
N MET A 192 1.18 5.69 -19.63
CA MET A 192 0.35 6.42 -18.65
C MET A 192 0.98 7.75 -18.16
N GLY A 193 2.25 8.01 -18.45
CA GLY A 193 2.98 9.21 -18.04
C GLY A 193 3.15 10.28 -19.12
N ARG A 194 2.82 10.00 -20.37
CA ARG A 194 3.05 10.93 -21.46
C ARG A 194 1.75 11.61 -21.89
N GLY A 195 1.37 12.65 -21.11
CA GLY A 195 0.62 13.79 -21.65
C GLY A 195 -0.70 13.49 -22.36
N GLY A 196 -1.55 12.63 -21.83
CA GLY A 196 -2.96 12.69 -22.15
C GLY A 196 -3.56 13.95 -21.55
N ASN A 197 -3.77 14.98 -22.37
CA ASN A 197 -4.50 16.19 -22.02
C ASN A 197 -5.91 15.82 -21.51
N PHE A 198 -6.07 15.64 -20.21
CA PHE A 198 -7.37 15.52 -19.54
C PHE A 198 -8.07 16.89 -19.43
N GLY A 199 -7.97 17.69 -20.48
CA GLY A 199 -8.74 18.90 -20.67
C GLY A 199 -9.81 18.63 -21.71
N GLY A 200 -10.98 18.24 -21.30
CA GLY A 200 -12.13 18.24 -22.20
C GLY A 200 -13.14 17.11 -21.96
N GLY A 201 -14.22 17.44 -21.29
CA GLY A 201 -15.52 16.82 -21.49
C GLY A 201 -15.72 15.48 -20.77
N MET A 202 -16.67 15.42 -19.91
CA MET A 202 -17.39 14.20 -19.51
C MET A 202 -17.90 13.47 -20.77
N GLY A 203 -16.99 12.72 -21.43
CA GLY A 203 -17.35 11.73 -22.43
C GLY A 203 -17.83 10.49 -21.70
N GLY A 204 -19.09 10.12 -21.91
CA GLY A 204 -19.69 8.95 -21.28
C GLY A 204 -18.83 7.70 -21.51
N PHE A 205 -18.76 6.88 -20.48
CA PHE A 205 -18.19 5.53 -20.55
C PHE A 205 -19.00 4.77 -21.60
N ASP A 206 -18.44 4.61 -22.79
CA ASP A 206 -19.06 3.78 -23.84
C ASP A 206 -18.87 2.31 -23.46
N VAL A 207 -19.91 1.72 -22.90
CA VAL A 207 -19.95 0.29 -22.57
C VAL A 207 -20.44 -0.58 -23.74
N SER A 208 -20.64 -0.01 -24.93
CA SER A 208 -21.17 -0.75 -26.10
C SER A 208 -20.25 -1.87 -26.57
N GLY A 209 -18.93 -1.77 -26.33
CA GLY A 209 -17.97 -2.82 -26.67
C GLY A 209 -17.84 -3.97 -25.65
N ALA A 210 -18.42 -3.84 -24.45
CA ALA A 210 -18.34 -4.88 -23.42
C ALA A 210 -19.39 -5.98 -23.62
N ALA A 211 -20.53 -5.67 -24.25
CA ALA A 211 -21.63 -6.60 -24.47
C ALA A 211 -21.29 -7.69 -25.51
N GLU A 212 -20.40 -7.40 -26.45
CA GLU A 212 -20.04 -8.37 -27.51
C GLU A 212 -19.03 -9.45 -27.04
N ARG A 213 -18.34 -9.24 -25.90
CA ARG A 213 -17.36 -10.22 -25.38
C ARG A 213 -17.94 -11.26 -24.42
N PHE A 214 -19.13 -11.04 -23.92
CA PHE A 214 -19.84 -12.00 -23.07
C PHE A 214 -21.16 -12.38 -23.75
N GLY A 215 -21.07 -13.20 -24.80
CA GLY A 215 -22.23 -13.78 -25.47
C GLY A 215 -23.07 -14.58 -24.50
N GLY A 216 -24.21 -14.03 -24.12
CA GLY A 216 -25.22 -14.70 -23.33
C GLY A 216 -26.45 -13.80 -23.24
N ASN A 217 -27.49 -14.15 -23.99
CA ASN A 217 -28.83 -13.54 -23.91
C ASN A 217 -29.34 -13.63 -22.45
N ALA A 218 -29.39 -12.51 -21.78
CA ALA A 218 -30.21 -12.33 -20.58
C ALA A 218 -31.34 -11.37 -20.96
N GLU A 219 -32.53 -11.89 -21.22
CA GLU A 219 -33.76 -11.13 -21.27
C GLU A 219 -34.03 -10.52 -19.89
N LEU A 220 -34.18 -9.21 -19.85
CA LEU A 220 -34.65 -8.49 -18.66
C LEU A 220 -36.15 -8.76 -18.49
N PRO A 221 -36.66 -9.07 -17.29
CA PRO A 221 -38.10 -9.17 -17.05
C PRO A 221 -38.72 -7.78 -17.14
N GLU A 222 -39.78 -7.69 -17.94
CA GLU A 222 -40.69 -6.54 -17.99
C GLU A 222 -41.41 -6.38 -16.67
N GLU A 223 -41.50 -5.17 -16.24
CA GLU A 223 -42.33 -4.48 -15.27
C GLU A 223 -43.33 -5.26 -14.37
N MET A 224 -43.26 -4.99 -13.08
CA MET A 224 -44.44 -4.57 -12.25
C MET A 224 -44.00 -3.59 -11.18
#